data_19a603af18e08f0f2f555fc5503daed2
#
_entry.id   19a603af18e08f0f2f555fc5503daed2
#
_cell.length_a   1.000
_cell.length_b   1.000
_cell.length_c   1.000
_cell.angle_alpha   90.00
_cell.angle_beta   90.00
_cell.angle_gamma   90.00
#
_symmetry.space_group_name_H-M   'P 1'
#
loop_
_entity.id
_entity.type
_entity.pdbx_description
1 polymer ?
#
loop_
_entity_poly.entity_id
_entity_poly.type
_entity_poly.pdbx_seq_one_letter_code
_entity_poly.pdbx_strand_id
1 'polypeptide(L)'
;MNAVGQLGLHYEVAGHGSPVILSHAGIADSGMWDPQWEAFPRSHRVVRYDIRGFGRSPLSPGRYSPPADLIALLDELVLGPAALVGASMGGGISLQVAVARPDLVSALVLVGSGVRGHEWSDFVTRAWSEEEAAFDRGDLDAAVEVNLRTWVDGPDRSAGDVDPEVRRKVGEMQRRALELFRDGGADAQEEALVLDIGERLGEISVPTLVIVGELDAPDIHQVADQLEHEIPQARRATIEGTAHVPSMERPDEFDRLVLEFLAEVEAGQ
;
A
#
# COMPACT_ATOMS: atom_id res chain seq x y z
N MET A 1 -0.30 -2.22 20.89
CA MET A 1 -1.19 -3.31 21.35
C MET A 1 -1.48 -4.15 20.12
N ASN A 2 -1.18 -5.45 20.14
CA ASN A 2 -1.48 -6.36 19.02
C ASN A 2 -2.86 -6.94 19.25
N ALA A 3 -3.75 -6.84 18.27
CA ALA A 3 -5.10 -7.40 18.36
C ALA A 3 -5.49 -8.07 17.03
N VAL A 4 -6.35 -9.07 17.14
CA VAL A 4 -7.14 -9.56 16.00
C VAL A 4 -8.53 -8.99 16.20
N GLY A 5 -8.94 -8.09 15.30
CA GLY A 5 -10.25 -7.46 15.35
C GLY A 5 -11.40 -8.44 15.11
N GLN A 6 -12.64 -8.00 15.32
CA GLN A 6 -13.83 -8.81 15.01
C GLN A 6 -13.90 -9.23 13.54
N LEU A 7 -13.20 -8.49 12.66
CA LEU A 7 -13.07 -8.75 11.23
C LEU A 7 -12.08 -9.87 10.89
N GLY A 8 -11.33 -10.39 11.88
CA GLY A 8 -10.26 -11.37 11.65
C GLY A 8 -8.99 -10.77 11.04
N LEU A 9 -8.88 -9.43 10.95
CA LEU A 9 -7.67 -8.74 10.51
C LEU A 9 -6.71 -8.58 11.68
N HIS A 10 -5.43 -8.84 11.41
CA HIS A 10 -4.36 -8.50 12.33
C HIS A 10 -4.03 -7.01 12.21
N TYR A 11 -3.98 -6.32 13.34
CA TYR A 11 -3.54 -4.92 13.39
C TYR A 11 -2.77 -4.60 14.67
N GLU A 12 -2.01 -3.53 14.61
CA GLU A 12 -1.24 -2.98 15.73
C GLU A 12 -1.54 -1.49 15.88
N VAL A 13 -1.59 -1.00 17.12
CA VAL A 13 -1.84 0.41 17.42
C VAL A 13 -0.75 0.93 18.35
N ALA A 14 -0.17 2.09 18.01
CA ALA A 14 0.83 2.78 18.83
C ALA A 14 0.63 4.30 18.79
N GLY A 15 1.23 5.01 19.76
CA GLY A 15 1.19 6.47 19.81
C GLY A 15 -0.14 7.07 20.24
N HIS A 16 -0.28 8.36 20.04
CA HIS A 16 -1.44 9.18 20.41
C HIS A 16 -1.50 10.41 19.47
N GLY A 17 -2.62 11.13 19.47
CA GLY A 17 -2.83 12.27 18.56
C GLY A 17 -3.70 11.91 17.37
N SER A 18 -3.53 12.63 16.26
CA SER A 18 -4.30 12.43 15.03
C SER A 18 -4.05 11.03 14.46
N PRO A 19 -5.11 10.35 13.99
CA PRO A 19 -4.96 8.98 13.52
C PRO A 19 -4.31 8.91 12.12
N VAL A 20 -3.36 7.98 11.99
CA VAL A 20 -2.67 7.62 10.74
C VAL A 20 -2.79 6.12 10.53
N ILE A 21 -3.28 5.71 9.36
CA ILE A 21 -3.42 4.31 8.99
C ILE A 21 -2.41 3.97 7.90
N LEU A 22 -1.64 2.90 8.12
CA LEU A 22 -0.62 2.41 7.21
C LEU A 22 -1.13 1.15 6.50
N SER A 23 -1.40 1.25 5.19
CA SER A 23 -1.87 0.17 4.32
C SER A 23 -0.73 -0.27 3.39
N HIS A 24 -0.31 -1.54 3.49
CA HIS A 24 0.88 -2.06 2.80
C HIS A 24 0.66 -2.36 1.31
N ALA A 25 1.78 -2.58 0.59
CA ALA A 25 1.78 -3.00 -0.81
C ALA A 25 1.41 -4.49 -0.98
N GLY A 26 0.97 -4.88 -2.17
CA GLY A 26 0.63 -6.27 -2.52
C GLY A 26 1.80 -7.26 -2.53
N ILE A 27 3.03 -6.77 -2.45
CA ILE A 27 4.26 -7.57 -2.32
C ILE A 27 4.79 -7.62 -0.88
N ALA A 28 4.02 -7.11 0.08
CA ALA A 28 4.46 -6.95 1.46
C ALA A 28 3.35 -7.29 2.46
N ASP A 29 3.61 -7.08 3.73
CA ASP A 29 2.66 -7.05 4.83
C ASP A 29 2.93 -5.82 5.72
N SER A 30 2.26 -5.71 6.87
CA SER A 30 2.46 -4.58 7.79
C SER A 30 3.90 -4.37 8.25
N GLY A 31 4.77 -5.38 8.10
CA GLY A 31 6.20 -5.31 8.39
C GLY A 31 6.98 -4.36 7.48
N MET A 32 6.45 -4.00 6.29
CA MET A 32 7.08 -2.98 5.45
C MET A 32 7.17 -1.62 6.15
N TRP A 33 6.27 -1.38 7.10
CA TRP A 33 6.16 -0.15 7.86
C TRP A 33 6.99 -0.15 9.16
N ASP A 34 7.91 -1.12 9.37
CA ASP A 34 8.74 -1.16 10.57
C ASP A 34 9.51 0.15 10.83
N PRO A 35 10.12 0.83 9.83
CA PRO A 35 10.77 2.12 10.07
C PRO A 35 9.77 3.19 10.53
N GLN A 36 8.60 3.29 9.87
CA GLN A 36 7.55 4.24 10.19
C GLN A 36 6.91 3.97 11.55
N TRP A 37 6.89 2.69 11.96
CA TRP A 37 6.43 2.27 13.28
C TRP A 37 7.29 2.79 14.43
N GLU A 38 8.55 3.07 14.17
CA GLU A 38 9.47 3.69 15.13
C GLU A 38 9.35 5.23 15.17
N ALA A 39 8.99 5.85 14.04
CA ALA A 39 8.99 7.30 13.88
C ALA A 39 7.63 7.94 14.15
N PHE A 40 6.57 7.49 13.48
CA PHE A 40 5.25 8.14 13.45
C PHE A 40 4.52 8.15 14.79
N PRO A 41 4.61 7.11 15.67
CA PRO A 41 3.94 7.11 16.97
C PRO A 41 4.43 8.17 17.96
N ARG A 42 5.50 8.88 17.64
CA ARG A 42 6.00 10.00 18.46
C ARG A 42 5.07 11.22 18.42
N SER A 43 4.30 11.37 17.34
CA SER A 43 3.40 12.50 17.12
C SER A 43 1.96 12.11 16.74
N HIS A 44 1.73 10.86 16.31
CA HIS A 44 0.44 10.41 15.80
C HIS A 44 -0.04 9.13 16.49
N ARG A 45 -1.36 8.88 16.45
CA ARG A 45 -1.93 7.58 16.76
C ARG A 45 -1.88 6.72 15.50
N VAL A 46 -0.92 5.84 15.41
CA VAL A 46 -0.64 5.03 14.22
C VAL A 46 -1.28 3.66 14.33
N VAL A 47 -1.94 3.25 13.25
CA VAL A 47 -2.43 1.88 13.05
C VAL A 47 -1.76 1.32 11.82
N ARG A 48 -1.16 0.13 11.93
CA ARG A 48 -0.77 -0.69 10.80
C ARG A 48 -1.51 -2.01 10.85
N TYR A 49 -1.87 -2.55 9.71
CA TYR A 49 -2.63 -3.79 9.65
C TYR A 49 -2.18 -4.64 8.47
N ASP A 50 -2.41 -5.94 8.58
CA ASP A 50 -2.22 -6.85 7.46
C ASP A 50 -3.55 -6.92 6.67
N ILE A 51 -3.51 -6.56 5.40
CA ILE A 51 -4.64 -6.72 4.47
C ILE A 51 -4.98 -8.21 4.40
N ARG A 52 -6.26 -8.54 4.24
CA ARG A 52 -6.74 -9.93 4.14
C ARG A 52 -5.96 -10.72 3.08
N GLY A 53 -5.45 -11.88 3.45
CA GLY A 53 -4.58 -12.71 2.62
C GLY A 53 -3.10 -12.39 2.73
N PHE A 54 -2.71 -11.44 3.61
CA PHE A 54 -1.32 -11.05 3.84
C PHE A 54 -0.92 -11.18 5.31
N GLY A 55 0.36 -11.37 5.54
CA GLY A 55 0.95 -11.37 6.88
C GLY A 55 0.28 -12.37 7.83
N ARG A 56 -0.42 -11.84 8.83
CA ARG A 56 -1.15 -12.59 9.87
C ARG A 56 -2.67 -12.56 9.67
N SER A 57 -3.15 -11.91 8.61
CA SER A 57 -4.57 -11.85 8.26
C SER A 57 -4.90 -12.97 7.27
N PRO A 58 -5.66 -14.01 7.69
CA PRO A 58 -5.93 -15.14 6.83
C PRO A 58 -6.82 -14.76 5.65
N LEU A 59 -6.67 -15.48 4.54
CA LEU A 59 -7.61 -15.46 3.44
C LEU A 59 -8.63 -16.58 3.66
N SER A 60 -9.91 -16.24 3.64
CA SER A 60 -11.00 -17.18 3.82
C SER A 60 -11.83 -17.28 2.54
N PRO A 61 -12.44 -18.46 2.25
CA PRO A 61 -13.37 -18.60 1.14
C PRO A 61 -14.52 -17.60 1.19
N GLY A 62 -14.99 -17.18 0.01
CA GLY A 62 -16.10 -16.25 -0.14
C GLY A 62 -15.69 -14.87 -0.64
N ARG A 63 -16.66 -13.96 -0.66
CA ARG A 63 -16.44 -12.60 -1.14
C ARG A 63 -15.85 -11.73 -0.03
N TYR A 64 -14.91 -10.88 -0.37
CA TYR A 64 -14.30 -9.91 0.53
C TYR A 64 -13.95 -8.64 -0.23
N SER A 65 -13.83 -7.53 0.49
CA SER A 65 -13.46 -6.25 -0.09
C SER A 65 -12.46 -5.53 0.81
N PRO A 66 -11.17 -5.43 0.40
CA PRO A 66 -10.16 -4.74 1.20
C PRO A 66 -10.51 -3.29 1.57
N PRO A 67 -11.15 -2.49 0.68
CA PRO A 67 -11.62 -1.16 1.09
C PRO A 67 -12.74 -1.21 2.14
N ALA A 68 -13.67 -2.17 2.06
CA ALA A 68 -14.70 -2.35 3.07
C ALA A 68 -14.12 -2.84 4.40
N ASP A 69 -13.11 -3.72 4.35
CA ASP A 69 -12.37 -4.16 5.53
C ASP A 69 -11.66 -2.96 6.22
N LEU A 70 -11.06 -2.04 5.46
CA LEU A 70 -10.44 -0.83 6.02
C LEU A 70 -11.48 0.10 6.66
N ILE A 71 -12.63 0.32 6.02
CA ILE A 71 -13.73 1.10 6.60
C ILE A 71 -14.17 0.48 7.93
N ALA A 72 -14.40 -0.82 7.96
CA ALA A 72 -14.81 -1.52 9.15
C ALA A 72 -13.75 -1.48 10.27
N LEU A 73 -12.45 -1.49 9.94
CA LEU A 73 -11.38 -1.31 10.90
C LEU A 73 -11.38 0.11 11.49
N LEU A 74 -11.60 1.14 10.68
CA LEU A 74 -11.73 2.52 11.13
C LEU A 74 -12.92 2.70 12.09
N ASP A 75 -14.07 2.11 11.75
CA ASP A 75 -15.27 2.12 12.58
C ASP A 75 -15.06 1.33 13.88
N GLU A 76 -14.43 0.14 13.85
CA GLU A 76 -14.14 -0.68 15.04
C GLU A 76 -13.25 0.06 16.04
N LEU A 77 -12.22 0.77 15.54
CA LEU A 77 -11.26 1.50 16.36
C LEU A 77 -11.75 2.90 16.78
N VAL A 78 -12.94 3.28 16.32
CA VAL A 78 -13.52 4.62 16.54
C VAL A 78 -12.51 5.72 16.17
N LEU A 79 -11.94 5.58 14.98
CA LEU A 79 -11.03 6.56 14.41
C LEU A 79 -11.83 7.49 13.49
N GLY A 80 -12.12 8.66 13.96
CA GLY A 80 -12.70 9.73 13.15
C GLY A 80 -11.62 10.43 12.38
N PRO A 81 -11.88 11.31 11.36
CA PRO A 81 -11.15 11.29 10.10
C PRO A 81 -9.64 11.00 10.25
N ALA A 82 -9.13 10.02 9.54
CA ALA A 82 -7.74 9.55 9.62
C ALA A 82 -6.95 9.91 8.36
N ALA A 83 -5.65 10.17 8.49
CA ALA A 83 -4.76 10.19 7.34
C ALA A 83 -4.48 8.75 6.89
N LEU A 84 -4.75 8.44 5.62
CA LEU A 84 -4.47 7.13 5.03
C LEU A 84 -3.16 7.18 4.27
N VAL A 85 -2.17 6.41 4.71
CA VAL A 85 -0.87 6.22 4.05
C VAL A 85 -0.89 4.84 3.39
N GLY A 86 -1.05 4.79 2.09
CA GLY A 86 -1.20 3.55 1.35
C GLY A 86 -0.12 3.35 0.30
N ALA A 87 0.53 2.19 0.31
CA ALA A 87 1.51 1.81 -0.70
C ALA A 87 0.89 0.87 -1.74
N SER A 88 1.08 1.17 -3.03
CA SER A 88 0.65 0.33 -4.16
C SER A 88 -0.83 -0.10 -4.03
N MET A 89 -1.09 -1.37 -3.77
CA MET A 89 -2.42 -1.90 -3.46
C MET A 89 -3.10 -1.14 -2.31
N GLY A 90 -2.37 -0.85 -1.23
CA GLY A 90 -2.87 -0.06 -0.10
C GLY A 90 -3.26 1.37 -0.49
N GLY A 91 -2.58 1.95 -1.48
CA GLY A 91 -2.95 3.23 -2.08
C GLY A 91 -4.28 3.14 -2.84
N GLY A 92 -4.44 2.11 -3.68
CA GLY A 92 -5.70 1.85 -4.39
C GLY A 92 -6.89 1.58 -3.46
N ILE A 93 -6.65 0.92 -2.32
CA ILE A 93 -7.64 0.75 -1.24
C ILE A 93 -8.01 2.11 -0.63
N SER A 94 -7.01 2.93 -0.31
CA SER A 94 -7.21 4.25 0.29
C SER A 94 -8.00 5.20 -0.62
N LEU A 95 -7.76 5.17 -1.93
CA LEU A 95 -8.53 5.93 -2.92
C LEU A 95 -10.02 5.55 -2.90
N GLN A 96 -10.32 4.25 -2.89
CA GLN A 96 -11.70 3.78 -2.84
C GLN A 96 -12.40 4.19 -1.53
N VAL A 97 -11.70 4.15 -0.39
CA VAL A 97 -12.24 4.61 0.90
C VAL A 97 -12.50 6.12 0.86
N ALA A 98 -11.58 6.92 0.31
CA ALA A 98 -11.75 8.38 0.24
C ALA A 98 -12.96 8.80 -0.59
N VAL A 99 -13.28 8.05 -1.66
CA VAL A 99 -14.49 8.31 -2.48
C VAL A 99 -15.76 7.77 -1.80
N ALA A 100 -15.70 6.56 -1.20
CA ALA A 100 -16.89 5.94 -0.61
C ALA A 100 -17.26 6.52 0.75
N ARG A 101 -16.29 6.94 1.57
CA ARG A 101 -16.44 7.43 2.93
C ARG A 101 -15.52 8.64 3.20
N PRO A 102 -15.74 9.76 2.47
CA PRO A 102 -14.93 10.96 2.65
C PRO A 102 -14.93 11.50 4.08
N ASP A 103 -15.98 11.20 4.85
CA ASP A 103 -16.10 11.54 6.27
C ASP A 103 -15.07 10.85 7.17
N LEU A 104 -14.45 9.75 6.71
CA LEU A 104 -13.43 9.00 7.45
C LEU A 104 -11.99 9.40 7.10
N VAL A 105 -11.79 10.27 6.12
CA VAL A 105 -10.45 10.58 5.60
C VAL A 105 -10.12 12.05 5.81
N SER A 106 -8.98 12.33 6.47
CA SER A 106 -8.46 13.68 6.66
C SER A 106 -7.38 14.07 5.66
N ALA A 107 -6.62 13.10 5.17
CA ALA A 107 -5.57 13.27 4.16
C ALA A 107 -5.23 11.93 3.49
N LEU A 108 -4.62 11.98 2.31
CA LEU A 108 -4.08 10.82 1.61
C LEU A 108 -2.56 10.96 1.40
N VAL A 109 -1.82 9.88 1.64
CA VAL A 109 -0.44 9.70 1.17
C VAL A 109 -0.41 8.43 0.31
N LEU A 110 -0.22 8.60 -0.99
CA LEU A 110 -0.31 7.55 -2.00
C LEU A 110 1.10 7.23 -2.50
N VAL A 111 1.63 6.07 -2.13
CA VAL A 111 3.02 5.67 -2.37
C VAL A 111 3.07 4.60 -3.46
N GLY A 112 3.61 4.93 -4.64
CA GLY A 112 3.62 3.99 -5.78
C GLY A 112 2.23 3.40 -6.04
N SER A 113 1.17 4.18 -5.86
CA SER A 113 -0.21 3.69 -5.85
C SER A 113 -0.64 3.11 -7.20
N GLY A 114 -1.40 2.02 -7.16
CA GLY A 114 -2.18 1.58 -8.31
C GLY A 114 -3.53 2.32 -8.38
N VAL A 115 -4.05 2.48 -9.59
CA VAL A 115 -5.41 2.94 -9.86
C VAL A 115 -6.13 1.89 -10.69
N ARG A 116 -7.31 1.46 -10.23
CA ARG A 116 -8.12 0.51 -10.99
C ARG A 116 -8.58 1.14 -12.30
N GLY A 117 -8.44 0.39 -13.40
CA GLY A 117 -8.74 0.88 -14.75
C GLY A 117 -7.51 1.40 -15.51
N HIS A 118 -6.34 1.48 -14.87
CA HIS A 118 -5.09 1.76 -15.57
C HIS A 118 -4.75 0.64 -16.56
N GLU A 119 -4.34 1.02 -17.77
CA GLU A 119 -3.87 0.07 -18.81
C GLU A 119 -2.38 -0.21 -18.59
N TRP A 120 -2.09 -1.37 -18.01
CA TRP A 120 -0.73 -1.77 -17.66
C TRP A 120 0.11 -2.14 -18.89
N SER A 121 1.35 -1.71 -18.90
CA SER A 121 2.30 -1.99 -19.96
C SER A 121 2.64 -3.49 -20.09
N ASP A 122 3.28 -3.83 -21.21
CA ASP A 122 3.84 -5.18 -21.43
C ASP A 122 4.90 -5.57 -20.38
N PHE A 123 5.56 -4.61 -19.76
CA PHE A 123 6.54 -4.87 -18.69
C PHE A 123 5.84 -5.48 -17.47
N VAL A 124 4.79 -4.84 -16.99
CA VAL A 124 4.05 -5.28 -15.81
C VAL A 124 3.22 -6.53 -16.10
N THR A 125 2.50 -6.57 -17.23
CA THR A 125 1.65 -7.73 -17.59
C THR A 125 2.46 -9.00 -17.82
N ARG A 126 3.67 -8.90 -18.37
CA ARG A 126 4.60 -10.03 -18.45
C ARG A 126 5.05 -10.51 -17.08
N ALA A 127 5.41 -9.59 -16.19
CA ALA A 127 5.81 -9.97 -14.82
C ALA A 127 4.68 -10.73 -14.11
N TRP A 128 3.44 -10.26 -14.19
CA TRP A 128 2.30 -10.99 -13.62
C TRP A 128 2.10 -12.37 -14.24
N SER A 129 2.24 -12.50 -15.57
CA SER A 129 2.13 -13.80 -16.23
C SER A 129 3.26 -14.76 -15.84
N GLU A 130 4.48 -14.25 -15.63
CA GLU A 130 5.62 -15.05 -15.16
C GLU A 130 5.42 -15.49 -13.70
N GLU A 131 4.89 -14.60 -12.83
CA GLU A 131 4.55 -14.92 -11.44
C GLU A 131 3.47 -16.00 -11.37
N GLU A 132 2.35 -15.81 -12.08
CA GLU A 132 1.25 -16.78 -12.15
C GLU A 132 1.75 -18.15 -12.63
N ALA A 133 2.52 -18.19 -13.72
CA ALA A 133 3.09 -19.42 -14.23
C ALA A 133 4.06 -20.10 -13.23
N ALA A 134 4.82 -19.35 -12.44
CA ALA A 134 5.67 -19.89 -11.39
C ALA A 134 4.83 -20.43 -10.22
N PHE A 135 3.83 -19.68 -9.79
CA PHE A 135 2.89 -20.08 -8.75
C PHE A 135 2.13 -21.37 -9.09
N ASP A 136 1.60 -21.49 -10.31
CA ASP A 136 0.88 -22.67 -10.79
C ASP A 136 1.73 -23.94 -10.81
N ARG A 137 3.05 -23.78 -11.02
CA ARG A 137 4.02 -24.90 -10.93
C ARG A 137 4.43 -25.22 -9.49
N GLY A 138 3.98 -24.44 -8.51
CA GLY A 138 4.39 -24.54 -7.11
C GLY A 138 5.80 -24.00 -6.84
N ASP A 139 6.40 -23.28 -7.78
CA ASP A 139 7.73 -22.68 -7.66
C ASP A 139 7.62 -21.28 -7.02
N LEU A 140 7.38 -21.28 -5.71
CA LEU A 140 7.24 -20.02 -4.96
C LEU A 140 8.52 -19.18 -4.94
N ASP A 141 9.70 -19.81 -5.05
CA ASP A 141 10.97 -19.08 -5.14
C ASP A 141 11.03 -18.25 -6.43
N ALA A 142 10.64 -18.85 -7.56
CA ALA A 142 10.57 -18.13 -8.82
C ALA A 142 9.51 -17.03 -8.82
N ALA A 143 8.33 -17.29 -8.23
CA ALA A 143 7.26 -16.29 -8.12
C ALA A 143 7.71 -15.07 -7.28
N VAL A 144 8.35 -15.30 -6.15
CA VAL A 144 8.94 -14.24 -5.31
C VAL A 144 10.00 -13.46 -6.07
N GLU A 145 10.91 -14.15 -6.79
CA GLU A 145 11.97 -13.49 -7.54
C GLU A 145 11.44 -12.59 -8.66
N VAL A 146 10.36 -12.99 -9.33
CA VAL A 146 9.68 -12.12 -10.32
C VAL A 146 9.23 -10.81 -9.67
N ASN A 147 8.58 -10.87 -8.51
CA ASN A 147 8.13 -9.68 -7.79
C ASN A 147 9.29 -8.80 -7.29
N LEU A 148 10.35 -9.42 -6.76
CA LEU A 148 11.53 -8.69 -6.31
C LEU A 148 12.20 -7.94 -7.48
N ARG A 149 12.41 -8.62 -8.61
CA ARG A 149 13.00 -8.02 -9.80
C ARG A 149 12.14 -6.88 -10.37
N THR A 150 10.82 -7.06 -10.40
CA THR A 150 9.91 -6.11 -11.01
C THR A 150 9.71 -4.87 -10.14
N TRP A 151 9.48 -5.06 -8.85
CA TRP A 151 9.03 -4.01 -7.96
C TRP A 151 10.12 -3.47 -7.03
N VAL A 152 10.99 -4.34 -6.49
CA VAL A 152 12.04 -3.91 -5.55
C VAL A 152 13.28 -3.44 -6.29
N ASP A 153 13.74 -4.23 -7.26
CA ASP A 153 14.88 -3.83 -8.09
C ASP A 153 14.45 -2.72 -9.07
N GLY A 154 13.26 -2.84 -9.66
CA GLY A 154 12.76 -1.93 -10.68
C GLY A 154 13.40 -2.21 -12.06
N PRO A 155 12.94 -1.51 -13.13
CA PRO A 155 13.33 -1.81 -14.50
C PRO A 155 14.82 -1.57 -14.80
N ASP A 156 15.47 -0.66 -14.08
CA ASP A 156 16.82 -0.16 -14.40
C ASP A 156 17.89 -0.58 -13.39
N ARG A 157 17.55 -1.40 -12.38
CA ARG A 157 18.47 -1.91 -11.36
C ARG A 157 18.58 -3.44 -11.40
N SER A 158 19.60 -3.95 -10.78
CA SER A 158 19.78 -5.36 -10.44
C SER A 158 19.70 -5.58 -8.95
N ALA A 159 19.58 -6.84 -8.53
CA ALA A 159 19.59 -7.21 -7.10
C ALA A 159 20.79 -6.68 -6.31
N GLY A 160 21.95 -6.46 -7.00
CA GLY A 160 23.16 -5.93 -6.38
C GLY A 160 23.13 -4.42 -6.11
N ASP A 161 22.18 -3.71 -6.68
CA ASP A 161 22.02 -2.25 -6.53
C ASP A 161 21.04 -1.87 -5.41
N VAL A 162 20.37 -2.85 -4.81
CA VAL A 162 19.39 -2.68 -3.74
C VAL A 162 19.95 -3.20 -2.42
N ASP A 163 19.59 -2.56 -1.31
CA ASP A 163 19.93 -3.06 0.01
C ASP A 163 19.46 -4.52 0.17
N PRO A 164 20.37 -5.46 0.41
CA PRO A 164 20.01 -6.89 0.53
C PRO A 164 19.03 -7.17 1.65
N GLU A 165 18.98 -6.35 2.70
CA GLU A 165 18.03 -6.52 3.80
C GLU A 165 16.61 -6.11 3.38
N VAL A 166 16.45 -5.03 2.61
CA VAL A 166 15.16 -4.63 2.03
C VAL A 166 14.65 -5.74 1.11
N ARG A 167 15.50 -6.22 0.20
CA ARG A 167 15.15 -7.27 -0.74
C ARG A 167 14.76 -8.58 -0.04
N ARG A 168 15.51 -8.96 1.00
CA ARG A 168 15.21 -10.13 1.82
C ARG A 168 13.88 -10.02 2.54
N LYS A 169 13.63 -8.88 3.21
CA LYS A 169 12.37 -8.65 3.95
C LYS A 169 11.15 -8.68 3.04
N VAL A 170 11.22 -8.00 1.88
CA VAL A 170 10.11 -8.05 0.91
C VAL A 170 9.90 -9.47 0.39
N GLY A 171 10.97 -10.20 0.08
CA GLY A 171 10.88 -11.59 -0.36
C GLY A 171 10.22 -12.52 0.66
N GLU A 172 10.51 -12.35 1.95
CA GLU A 172 9.89 -13.11 3.04
C GLU A 172 8.39 -12.79 3.19
N MET A 173 8.01 -11.52 3.10
CA MET A 173 6.61 -11.08 3.16
C MET A 173 5.82 -11.60 1.95
N GLN A 174 6.38 -11.46 0.75
CA GLN A 174 5.75 -11.95 -0.49
C GLN A 174 5.57 -13.47 -0.48
N ARG A 175 6.60 -14.22 -0.06
CA ARG A 175 6.48 -15.68 0.09
C ARG A 175 5.32 -16.07 0.98
N ARG A 176 5.18 -15.41 2.13
CA ARG A 176 4.07 -15.66 3.06
C ARG A 176 2.71 -15.39 2.42
N ALA A 177 2.57 -14.31 1.66
CA ALA A 177 1.34 -14.00 0.95
C ALA A 177 0.99 -15.08 -0.09
N LEU A 178 1.97 -15.54 -0.87
CA LEU A 178 1.77 -16.63 -1.84
C LEU A 178 1.40 -17.96 -1.15
N GLU A 179 1.97 -18.27 0.01
CA GLU A 179 1.62 -19.44 0.81
C GLU A 179 0.17 -19.35 1.33
N LEU A 180 -0.24 -18.21 1.88
CA LEU A 180 -1.61 -17.96 2.33
C LEU A 180 -2.62 -18.09 1.18
N PHE A 181 -2.27 -17.54 0.00
CA PHE A 181 -3.11 -17.64 -1.19
C PHE A 181 -3.24 -19.10 -1.68
N ARG A 182 -2.13 -19.83 -1.75
CA ARG A 182 -2.13 -21.24 -2.13
C ARG A 182 -2.98 -22.09 -1.19
N ASP A 183 -2.90 -21.82 0.13
CA ASP A 183 -3.52 -22.66 1.16
C ASP A 183 -5.00 -22.31 1.40
N GLY A 184 -5.45 -21.09 1.08
CA GLY A 184 -6.81 -20.62 1.36
C GLY A 184 -7.49 -19.80 0.25
N GLY A 185 -6.77 -19.45 -0.83
CA GLY A 185 -7.24 -18.49 -1.82
C GLY A 185 -8.15 -19.03 -2.92
N ALA A 186 -8.23 -20.35 -3.13
CA ALA A 186 -8.92 -20.93 -4.30
C ALA A 186 -10.40 -20.52 -4.44
N ASP A 187 -11.10 -20.27 -3.34
CA ASP A 187 -12.51 -19.88 -3.31
C ASP A 187 -12.71 -18.44 -2.81
N ALA A 188 -11.65 -17.67 -2.64
CA ALA A 188 -11.72 -16.28 -2.22
C ALA A 188 -11.93 -15.37 -3.44
N GLN A 189 -12.89 -14.44 -3.34
CA GLN A 189 -13.23 -13.51 -4.43
C GLN A 189 -13.14 -12.08 -3.92
N GLU A 190 -12.12 -11.36 -4.39
CA GLU A 190 -11.97 -9.95 -4.08
C GLU A 190 -12.99 -9.11 -4.86
N GLU A 191 -13.64 -8.18 -4.19
CA GLU A 191 -14.57 -7.21 -4.75
C GLU A 191 -14.09 -5.78 -4.50
N ALA A 192 -14.06 -4.98 -5.55
CA ALA A 192 -13.84 -3.55 -5.40
C ALA A 192 -15.09 -2.89 -4.78
N LEU A 193 -14.88 -1.91 -3.92
CA LEU A 193 -15.97 -1.08 -3.38
C LEU A 193 -16.41 -0.02 -4.38
N VAL A 194 -15.45 0.56 -5.12
CA VAL A 194 -15.68 1.56 -6.17
C VAL A 194 -15.04 1.04 -7.47
N LEU A 195 -15.89 0.65 -8.42
CA LEU A 195 -15.42 0.02 -9.67
C LEU A 195 -14.77 1.03 -10.63
N ASP A 196 -15.28 2.25 -10.66
CA ASP A 196 -14.94 3.36 -11.55
C ASP A 196 -14.04 4.40 -10.89
N ILE A 197 -13.18 3.97 -9.96
CA ILE A 197 -12.34 4.87 -9.14
C ILE A 197 -11.48 5.80 -10.00
N GLY A 198 -10.96 5.33 -11.14
CA GLY A 198 -10.16 6.14 -12.06
C GLY A 198 -10.93 7.34 -12.64
N GLU A 199 -12.25 7.23 -12.81
CA GLU A 199 -13.10 8.32 -13.31
C GLU A 199 -13.56 9.27 -12.19
N ARG A 200 -13.36 8.89 -10.92
CA ARG A 200 -13.86 9.59 -9.74
C ARG A 200 -12.78 10.25 -8.88
N LEU A 201 -11.55 10.30 -9.34
CA LEU A 201 -10.43 10.91 -8.61
C LEU A 201 -10.69 12.38 -8.29
N GLY A 202 -11.40 13.10 -9.17
CA GLY A 202 -11.81 14.49 -8.98
C GLY A 202 -12.80 14.74 -7.82
N GLU A 203 -13.43 13.68 -7.27
CA GLU A 203 -14.30 13.78 -6.08
C GLU A 203 -13.50 13.83 -4.76
N ILE A 204 -12.22 13.46 -4.80
CA ILE A 204 -11.33 13.47 -3.62
C ILE A 204 -10.97 14.92 -3.28
N SER A 205 -11.49 15.40 -2.15
CA SER A 205 -11.34 16.80 -1.71
C SER A 205 -10.33 17.00 -0.58
N VAL A 206 -9.74 15.93 -0.07
CA VAL A 206 -8.75 16.00 1.01
C VAL A 206 -7.34 16.28 0.47
N PRO A 207 -6.47 16.95 1.25
CA PRO A 207 -5.07 17.10 0.89
C PRO A 207 -4.45 15.76 0.57
N THR A 208 -3.71 15.68 -0.56
CA THR A 208 -3.14 14.43 -1.05
C THR A 208 -1.66 14.61 -1.40
N LEU A 209 -0.81 13.73 -0.87
CA LEU A 209 0.60 13.62 -1.24
C LEU A 209 0.81 12.34 -2.05
N VAL A 210 1.26 12.47 -3.29
CA VAL A 210 1.65 11.34 -4.14
C VAL A 210 3.15 11.17 -4.05
N ILE A 211 3.63 9.99 -3.62
CA ILE A 211 5.07 9.67 -3.54
C ILE A 211 5.38 8.56 -4.54
N VAL A 212 6.45 8.73 -5.29
CA VAL A 212 6.95 7.72 -6.23
C VAL A 212 8.47 7.58 -6.08
N GLY A 213 8.98 6.36 -6.18
CA GLY A 213 10.41 6.15 -6.33
C GLY A 213 10.87 6.53 -7.73
N GLU A 214 12.03 7.17 -7.85
CA GLU A 214 12.58 7.62 -9.15
C GLU A 214 12.71 6.48 -10.17
N LEU A 215 13.06 5.28 -9.69
CA LEU A 215 13.38 4.09 -10.48
C LEU A 215 12.23 3.05 -10.48
N ASP A 216 11.02 3.49 -10.14
CA ASP A 216 9.83 2.62 -10.19
C ASP A 216 9.41 2.34 -11.64
N ALA A 217 8.53 1.36 -11.83
CA ALA A 217 8.01 1.01 -13.14
C ALA A 217 7.37 2.23 -13.85
N PRO A 218 7.51 2.37 -15.18
CA PRO A 218 6.93 3.48 -15.93
C PRO A 218 5.42 3.65 -15.72
N ASP A 219 4.69 2.55 -15.53
CA ASP A 219 3.26 2.56 -15.23
C ASP A 219 2.96 3.31 -13.93
N ILE A 220 3.78 3.14 -12.91
CA ILE A 220 3.62 3.81 -11.62
C ILE A 220 3.82 5.32 -11.75
N HIS A 221 4.77 5.75 -12.58
CA HIS A 221 4.95 7.17 -12.91
C HIS A 221 3.73 7.75 -13.63
N GLN A 222 3.14 7.00 -14.59
CA GLN A 222 1.92 7.42 -15.30
C GLN A 222 0.73 7.54 -14.34
N VAL A 223 0.57 6.57 -13.43
CA VAL A 223 -0.46 6.63 -12.39
C VAL A 223 -0.22 7.82 -11.46
N ALA A 224 1.04 8.09 -11.07
CA ALA A 224 1.36 9.25 -10.22
C ALA A 224 1.04 10.58 -10.93
N ASP A 225 1.32 10.69 -12.24
CA ASP A 225 0.95 11.85 -13.06
C ASP A 225 -0.57 12.03 -13.11
N GLN A 226 -1.33 10.94 -13.30
CA GLN A 226 -2.79 10.95 -13.27
C GLN A 226 -3.33 11.43 -11.92
N LEU A 227 -2.84 10.85 -10.81
CA LEU A 227 -3.28 11.21 -9.46
C LEU A 227 -3.00 12.68 -9.14
N GLU A 228 -1.80 13.19 -9.50
CA GLU A 228 -1.46 14.59 -9.30
C GLU A 228 -2.33 15.53 -10.13
N HIS A 229 -2.69 15.13 -11.35
CA HIS A 229 -3.49 15.96 -12.26
C HIS A 229 -4.99 15.96 -11.90
N GLU A 230 -5.53 14.82 -11.53
CA GLU A 230 -6.99 14.63 -11.37
C GLU A 230 -7.50 14.85 -9.95
N ILE A 231 -6.66 14.70 -8.92
CA ILE A 231 -7.04 15.00 -7.53
C ILE A 231 -6.77 16.49 -7.25
N PRO A 232 -7.79 17.31 -6.96
CA PRO A 232 -7.67 18.78 -6.91
C PRO A 232 -6.63 19.33 -5.92
N GLN A 233 -6.37 18.61 -4.83
CA GLN A 233 -5.41 19.01 -3.79
C GLN A 233 -4.18 18.10 -3.72
N ALA A 234 -3.87 17.41 -4.82
CA ALA A 234 -2.70 16.56 -4.89
C ALA A 234 -1.42 17.36 -5.18
N ARG A 235 -0.34 16.92 -4.56
CA ARG A 235 1.04 17.29 -4.92
C ARG A 235 1.91 16.05 -4.96
N ARG A 236 2.94 16.06 -5.81
CA ARG A 236 3.85 14.92 -5.98
C ARG A 236 5.21 15.17 -5.33
N ALA A 237 5.80 14.10 -4.82
CA ALA A 237 7.20 14.02 -4.41
C ALA A 237 7.84 12.76 -5.02
N THR A 238 9.11 12.87 -5.41
CA THR A 238 9.90 11.74 -5.92
C THR A 238 11.04 11.47 -4.94
N ILE A 239 11.26 10.21 -4.56
CA ILE A 239 12.38 9.80 -3.72
C ILE A 239 13.46 9.19 -4.63
N GLU A 240 14.59 9.89 -4.74
CA GLU A 240 15.69 9.53 -5.63
C GLU A 240 16.33 8.19 -5.26
N GLY A 241 16.73 7.42 -6.28
CA GLY A 241 17.44 6.15 -6.15
C GLY A 241 16.61 5.01 -5.59
N THR A 242 15.30 5.14 -5.47
CA THR A 242 14.37 4.10 -4.98
C THR A 242 13.42 3.62 -6.09
N ALA A 243 12.89 2.40 -5.94
CA ALA A 243 11.82 1.89 -6.77
C ALA A 243 10.48 1.86 -5.99
N HIS A 244 9.77 0.74 -5.99
CA HIS A 244 8.39 0.62 -5.52
C HIS A 244 8.21 0.63 -4.00
N VAL A 245 9.29 0.50 -3.23
CA VAL A 245 9.25 0.47 -1.76
C VAL A 245 10.09 1.58 -1.11
N PRO A 246 9.88 2.86 -1.51
CA PRO A 246 10.72 3.96 -1.05
C PRO A 246 10.69 4.16 0.47
N SER A 247 9.61 3.77 1.15
CA SER A 247 9.49 3.78 2.62
C SER A 247 10.46 2.82 3.32
N MET A 248 10.92 1.78 2.62
CA MET A 248 11.91 0.82 3.13
C MET A 248 13.33 1.16 2.67
N GLU A 249 13.49 1.67 1.45
CA GLU A 249 14.81 1.97 0.86
C GLU A 249 15.40 3.28 1.40
N ARG A 250 14.57 4.29 1.67
CA ARG A 250 14.94 5.62 2.16
C ARG A 250 14.01 6.08 3.29
N PRO A 251 13.97 5.35 4.42
CA PRO A 251 12.99 5.60 5.48
C PRO A 251 13.05 7.02 6.05
N ASP A 252 14.25 7.56 6.29
CA ASP A 252 14.38 8.90 6.88
C ASP A 252 13.83 10.00 5.97
N GLU A 253 14.05 9.89 4.65
CA GLU A 253 13.53 10.85 3.68
C GLU A 253 12.02 10.71 3.52
N PHE A 254 11.54 9.47 3.46
CA PHE A 254 10.11 9.16 3.42
C PHE A 254 9.39 9.72 4.65
N ASP A 255 9.91 9.44 5.85
CA ASP A 255 9.33 9.88 7.12
C ASP A 255 9.26 11.41 7.18
N ARG A 256 10.33 12.11 6.79
CA ARG A 256 10.35 13.57 6.74
C ARG A 256 9.26 14.11 5.83
N LEU A 257 9.14 13.61 4.59
CA LEU A 257 8.13 14.07 3.62
C LEU A 257 6.71 13.86 4.15
N VAL A 258 6.42 12.69 4.69
CA VAL A 258 5.08 12.35 5.19
C VAL A 258 4.74 13.16 6.44
N LEU A 259 5.65 13.24 7.42
CA LEU A 259 5.39 13.97 8.67
C LEU A 259 5.28 15.49 8.46
N GLU A 260 6.09 16.09 7.55
CA GLU A 260 5.94 17.47 7.14
C GLU A 260 4.56 17.73 6.50
N PHE A 261 4.13 16.85 5.58
CA PHE A 261 2.81 16.94 4.96
C PHE A 261 1.67 16.84 5.98
N LEU A 262 1.73 15.86 6.89
CA LEU A 262 0.70 15.69 7.92
C LEU A 262 0.63 16.91 8.86
N ALA A 263 1.77 17.48 9.24
CA ALA A 263 1.81 18.69 10.06
C ALA A 263 1.20 19.91 9.33
N GLU A 264 1.41 20.06 8.01
CA GLU A 264 0.76 21.10 7.21
C GLU A 264 -0.77 20.92 7.18
N VAL A 265 -1.26 19.69 7.01
CA VAL A 265 -2.69 19.38 7.02
C VAL A 265 -3.31 19.72 8.37
N GLU A 266 -2.67 19.35 9.48
CA GLU A 266 -3.15 19.64 10.83
C GLU A 266 -3.17 21.13 11.15
N ALA A 267 -2.20 21.88 10.65
CA ALA A 267 -2.14 23.33 10.83
C ALA A 267 -3.19 24.11 10.00
N GLY A 268 -3.74 23.49 8.96
CA GLY A 268 -4.76 24.08 8.07
C GLY A 268 -6.19 23.79 8.48
N GLN A 269 -6.39 22.89 9.47
CA GLN A 269 -7.70 22.55 10.05
C GLN A 269 -8.05 23.47 11.24
#